data_b9b67ec9781998317c72ac3f0482652e
#
_entry.id   b9b67ec9781998317c72ac3f0482652e
#
_cell.length_a   1.000
_cell.length_b   1.000
_cell.length_c   1.000
_cell.angle_alpha   90.00
_cell.angle_beta   90.00
_cell.angle_gamma   90.00
#
_symmetry.space_group_name_H-M   'P 1'
#
loop_
_entity.id
_entity.type
_entity.pdbx_description
1 polymer ?
#
loop_
_entity_poly.entity_id
_entity_poly.type
_entity_poly.pdbx_seq_one_letter_code
_entity_poly.pdbx_strand_id
1 'polypeptide(L)'
;MTKHTESRHKITLSLAFATPFYPMKNEIQLALAQSYGYEAYRTVVKNQFLAGKVTGHEQSEAFLHYTELNEARMNRLDKTTQLTAETLSALAQLDKKYLWLVLTEGWCADGAQVLPVLNKMAQANPNIDFKLAFRDENDGLMQRVLTHGAKAMPKLLVIDPENHILLGQWGPRPQGAVNLIANYKKEHGIVDETAKADLQLWYFRDRGVEIQQEIVALMHQVLSTSLQNLE
;
A
#
# COMPACT_ATOMS: atom_id res chain seq x y z
N MET A 1 -23.75 30.99 62.07
CA MET A 1 -23.57 31.68 60.76
C MET A 1 -22.42 31.00 60.02
N THR A 2 -22.73 30.00 59.18
CA THR A 2 -21.79 29.22 58.45
C THR A 2 -21.93 29.59 56.96
N LYS A 3 -20.88 30.18 56.42
CA LYS A 3 -20.79 30.52 54.94
C LYS A 3 -20.35 29.30 54.15
N HIS A 4 -21.23 28.80 53.32
CA HIS A 4 -20.89 27.85 52.24
C HIS A 4 -20.23 28.61 51.09
N THR A 5 -19.00 28.24 50.76
CA THR A 5 -18.29 28.66 49.57
C THR A 5 -18.47 27.58 48.48
N GLU A 6 -19.30 27.90 47.47
CA GLU A 6 -19.43 27.06 46.26
C GLU A 6 -18.19 27.23 45.39
N SER A 7 -17.48 26.13 45.20
CA SER A 7 -16.38 26.02 44.24
C SER A 7 -16.95 25.75 42.85
N ARG A 8 -16.96 26.77 41.98
CA ARG A 8 -17.30 26.60 40.55
C ARG A 8 -16.11 25.96 39.80
N HIS A 9 -16.22 24.69 39.50
CA HIS A 9 -15.30 24.03 38.54
C HIS A 9 -15.58 24.58 37.14
N LYS A 10 -14.62 25.33 36.60
CA LYS A 10 -14.61 25.70 35.18
C LYS A 10 -14.19 24.46 34.39
N ILE A 11 -15.16 23.88 33.69
CA ILE A 11 -14.88 22.85 32.66
C ILE A 11 -14.31 23.60 31.46
N THR A 12 -12.99 23.49 31.27
CA THR A 12 -12.32 23.96 30.06
C THR A 12 -12.57 22.92 28.98
N LEU A 13 -13.54 23.18 28.09
CA LEU A 13 -13.69 22.41 26.87
C LEU A 13 -12.42 22.66 26.00
N SER A 14 -11.55 21.67 25.93
CA SER A 14 -10.49 21.61 24.91
C SER A 14 -11.16 21.40 23.55
N LEU A 15 -11.24 22.46 22.76
CA LEU A 15 -11.56 22.37 21.34
C LEU A 15 -10.39 21.66 20.66
N ALA A 16 -10.51 20.33 20.52
CA ALA A 16 -9.71 19.59 19.58
C ALA A 16 -10.03 20.16 18.18
N PHE A 17 -9.11 20.91 17.60
CA PHE A 17 -9.17 21.34 16.21
C PHE A 17 -9.19 20.07 15.37
N ALA A 18 -10.38 19.65 14.94
CA ALA A 18 -10.50 18.69 13.85
C ALA A 18 -9.83 19.35 12.65
N THR A 19 -8.67 18.82 12.23
CA THR A 19 -8.06 19.21 10.96
C THR A 19 -9.12 19.09 9.88
N PRO A 20 -9.37 20.12 9.05
CA PRO A 20 -10.38 20.04 8.02
C PRO A 20 -10.02 18.87 7.12
N PHE A 21 -10.96 17.96 6.95
CA PHE A 21 -10.86 16.81 6.05
C PHE A 21 -10.93 17.36 4.61
N TYR A 22 -9.80 17.89 4.11
CA TYR A 22 -9.69 18.23 2.70
C TYR A 22 -9.77 16.94 1.90
N PRO A 23 -10.69 16.82 0.95
CA PRO A 23 -10.77 15.64 0.10
C PRO A 23 -9.41 15.48 -0.60
N MET A 24 -8.85 14.25 -0.57
CA MET A 24 -7.58 13.91 -1.22
C MET A 24 -7.66 13.90 -2.75
N LYS A 25 -8.75 14.41 -3.30
CA LYS A 25 -9.05 14.35 -4.73
C LYS A 25 -7.93 14.94 -5.59
N ASN A 26 -7.39 16.09 -5.21
CA ASN A 26 -6.35 16.75 -5.97
C ASN A 26 -5.04 15.95 -5.94
N GLU A 27 -4.64 15.47 -4.79
CA GLU A 27 -3.43 14.64 -4.64
C GLU A 27 -3.54 13.32 -5.41
N ILE A 28 -4.73 12.69 -5.40
CA ILE A 28 -5.01 11.50 -6.20
C ILE A 28 -4.93 11.83 -7.69
N GLN A 29 -5.52 12.93 -8.16
CA GLN A 29 -5.47 13.34 -9.57
C GLN A 29 -4.03 13.62 -10.03
N LEU A 30 -3.22 14.30 -9.21
CA LEU A 30 -1.81 14.54 -9.51
C LEU A 30 -1.02 13.25 -9.62
N ALA A 31 -1.22 12.32 -8.67
CA ALA A 31 -0.57 11.02 -8.70
C ALA A 31 -0.97 10.18 -9.93
N LEU A 32 -2.24 10.24 -10.33
CA LEU A 32 -2.73 9.56 -11.54
C LEU A 32 -2.12 10.11 -12.82
N ALA A 33 -1.96 11.43 -12.91
CA ALA A 33 -1.34 12.08 -14.07
C ALA A 33 0.13 11.65 -14.28
N GLN A 34 0.80 11.17 -13.22
CA GLN A 34 2.18 10.68 -13.23
C GLN A 34 2.29 9.16 -13.02
N SER A 35 1.15 8.45 -13.05
CA SER A 35 1.14 7.01 -12.80
C SER A 35 1.42 6.20 -14.06
N TYR A 36 1.83 4.98 -13.85
CA TYR A 36 2.17 4.00 -14.89
C TYR A 36 1.28 2.77 -14.77
N GLY A 37 0.92 2.14 -15.87
CA GLY A 37 0.52 0.75 -15.86
C GLY A 37 1.70 -0.14 -15.48
N TYR A 38 1.44 -1.39 -15.08
CA TYR A 38 2.45 -2.30 -14.54
C TYR A 38 3.68 -2.47 -15.45
N GLU A 39 3.49 -2.75 -16.73
CA GLU A 39 4.60 -2.95 -17.68
C GLU A 39 5.42 -1.67 -17.94
N ALA A 40 4.73 -0.52 -18.00
CA ALA A 40 5.40 0.77 -18.14
C ALA A 40 6.24 1.10 -16.90
N TYR A 41 5.70 0.87 -15.69
CA TYR A 41 6.46 0.99 -14.45
C TYR A 41 7.71 0.12 -14.45
N ARG A 42 7.58 -1.18 -14.80
CA ARG A 42 8.72 -2.10 -14.91
C ARG A 42 9.79 -1.57 -15.88
N THR A 43 9.33 -1.04 -17.00
CA THR A 43 10.23 -0.46 -18.03
C THR A 43 10.98 0.77 -17.50
N VAL A 44 10.29 1.69 -16.81
CA VAL A 44 10.92 2.90 -16.22
C VAL A 44 11.96 2.50 -15.18
N VAL A 45 11.62 1.61 -14.24
CA VAL A 45 12.56 1.12 -13.20
C VAL A 45 13.80 0.49 -13.85
N LYS A 46 13.61 -0.38 -14.84
CA LYS A 46 14.71 -1.04 -15.56
C LYS A 46 15.60 -0.03 -16.29
N ASN A 47 15.02 0.94 -16.97
CA ASN A 47 15.80 1.95 -17.71
C ASN A 47 16.62 2.83 -16.76
N GLN A 48 16.08 3.20 -15.61
CA GLN A 48 16.83 3.93 -14.58
C GLN A 48 18.00 3.07 -14.04
N PHE A 49 17.75 1.81 -13.73
CA PHE A 49 18.79 0.90 -13.27
C PHE A 49 19.92 0.74 -14.30
N LEU A 50 19.61 0.56 -15.58
CA LEU A 50 20.61 0.49 -16.66
C LEU A 50 21.42 1.77 -16.82
N ALA A 51 20.86 2.92 -16.42
CA ALA A 51 21.55 4.20 -16.38
C ALA A 51 22.34 4.44 -15.07
N GLY A 52 22.44 3.44 -14.19
CA GLY A 52 23.08 3.55 -12.87
C GLY A 52 22.32 4.40 -11.88
N LYS A 53 20.98 4.51 -12.03
CA LYS A 53 20.07 5.30 -11.19
C LYS A 53 18.99 4.42 -10.59
N VAL A 54 18.36 4.92 -9.55
CA VAL A 54 17.15 4.33 -8.94
C VAL A 54 16.01 5.34 -8.97
N THR A 55 14.78 4.86 -8.78
CA THR A 55 13.62 5.72 -8.59
C THR A 55 13.69 6.41 -7.22
N GLY A 56 13.00 7.56 -7.10
CA GLY A 56 13.01 8.37 -5.89
C GLY A 56 14.20 9.32 -5.77
N HIS A 57 14.20 10.10 -4.70
CA HIS A 57 15.16 11.19 -4.52
C HIS A 57 16.55 10.72 -4.05
N GLU A 58 16.58 9.68 -3.24
CA GLU A 58 17.83 9.13 -2.70
C GLU A 58 18.48 8.18 -3.71
N GLN A 59 19.74 8.44 -4.03
CA GLN A 59 20.54 7.62 -4.94
C GLN A 59 21.68 6.97 -4.14
N SER A 60 21.71 5.63 -4.07
CA SER A 60 22.75 4.89 -3.36
C SER A 60 23.06 3.56 -4.04
N GLU A 61 24.28 3.05 -3.85
CA GLU A 61 24.67 1.71 -4.32
C GLU A 61 23.78 0.61 -3.70
N ALA A 62 23.37 0.79 -2.45
CA ALA A 62 22.45 -0.14 -1.79
C ALA A 62 21.11 -0.20 -2.50
N PHE A 63 20.54 0.94 -2.93
CA PHE A 63 19.28 0.97 -3.66
C PHE A 63 19.41 0.44 -5.08
N LEU A 64 20.56 0.63 -5.75
CA LEU A 64 20.86 -0.04 -7.02
C LEU A 64 20.86 -1.55 -6.85
N HIS A 65 21.55 -2.06 -5.83
CA HIS A 65 21.57 -3.49 -5.54
C HIS A 65 20.18 -4.05 -5.23
N TYR A 66 19.37 -3.35 -4.42
CA TYR A 66 17.99 -3.77 -4.18
C TYR A 66 17.14 -3.74 -5.45
N THR A 67 17.34 -2.75 -6.33
CA THR A 67 16.60 -2.68 -7.62
C THR A 67 16.93 -3.89 -8.50
N GLU A 68 18.20 -4.29 -8.56
CA GLU A 68 18.63 -5.49 -9.30
C GLU A 68 17.96 -6.78 -8.76
N LEU A 69 18.03 -6.97 -7.43
CA LEU A 69 17.37 -8.12 -6.78
C LEU A 69 15.86 -8.13 -7.02
N ASN A 70 15.24 -6.96 -7.00
CA ASN A 70 13.81 -6.82 -7.20
C ASN A 70 13.38 -7.14 -8.62
N GLU A 71 14.19 -6.79 -9.63
CA GLU A 71 13.93 -7.18 -11.01
C GLU A 71 13.88 -8.71 -11.15
N ALA A 72 14.83 -9.42 -10.55
CA ALA A 72 14.84 -10.88 -10.56
C ALA A 72 13.63 -11.49 -9.82
N ARG A 73 13.24 -10.89 -8.67
CA ARG A 73 12.08 -11.31 -7.88
C ARG A 73 10.78 -11.14 -8.65
N MET A 74 10.57 -9.97 -9.25
CA MET A 74 9.35 -9.67 -10.00
C MET A 74 9.26 -10.55 -11.25
N ASN A 75 10.36 -10.75 -12.00
CA ASN A 75 10.41 -11.64 -13.16
C ASN A 75 10.02 -13.09 -12.81
N ARG A 76 10.41 -13.57 -11.63
CA ARG A 76 10.00 -14.88 -11.13
C ARG A 76 8.51 -14.91 -10.79
N LEU A 77 8.04 -13.91 -10.03
CA LEU A 77 6.65 -13.84 -9.55
C LEU A 77 5.66 -13.63 -10.69
N ASP A 78 5.98 -12.84 -11.70
CA ASP A 78 5.15 -12.67 -12.90
C ASP A 78 4.83 -14.03 -13.58
N LYS A 79 5.80 -14.97 -13.53
CA LYS A 79 5.65 -16.30 -14.12
C LYS A 79 4.99 -17.32 -13.18
N THR A 80 5.18 -17.17 -11.87
CA THR A 80 4.83 -18.24 -10.90
C THR A 80 3.64 -17.92 -10.01
N THR A 81 3.20 -16.65 -9.93
CA THR A 81 2.04 -16.27 -9.15
C THR A 81 0.77 -16.90 -9.70
N GLN A 82 0.04 -17.59 -8.83
CA GLN A 82 -1.27 -18.16 -9.12
C GLN A 82 -2.30 -17.58 -8.15
N LEU A 83 -3.48 -17.25 -8.67
CA LEU A 83 -4.59 -16.84 -7.83
C LEU A 83 -5.33 -18.06 -7.31
N THR A 84 -5.75 -17.99 -6.05
CA THR A 84 -6.58 -19.04 -5.45
C THR A 84 -7.99 -19.01 -6.04
N ALA A 85 -8.70 -20.13 -5.94
CA ALA A 85 -10.09 -20.21 -6.41
C ALA A 85 -11.00 -19.20 -5.68
N GLU A 86 -10.77 -19.01 -4.39
CA GLU A 86 -11.47 -18.05 -3.53
C GLU A 86 -11.23 -16.62 -4.01
N THR A 87 -9.98 -16.28 -4.33
CA THR A 87 -9.63 -14.96 -4.87
C THR A 87 -10.30 -14.70 -6.20
N LEU A 88 -10.26 -15.66 -7.13
CA LEU A 88 -10.93 -15.54 -8.43
C LEU A 88 -12.43 -15.37 -8.28
N SER A 89 -13.06 -16.15 -7.40
CA SER A 89 -14.50 -16.04 -7.12
C SER A 89 -14.87 -14.69 -6.52
N ALA A 90 -14.08 -14.17 -5.58
CA ALA A 90 -14.33 -12.87 -4.95
C ALA A 90 -14.14 -11.71 -5.95
N LEU A 91 -13.09 -11.75 -6.76
CA LEU A 91 -12.86 -10.73 -7.78
C LEU A 91 -13.95 -10.72 -8.85
N ALA A 92 -14.48 -11.87 -9.25
CA ALA A 92 -15.56 -11.97 -10.22
C ALA A 92 -16.87 -11.30 -9.76
N GLN A 93 -17.05 -11.06 -8.47
CA GLN A 93 -18.22 -10.38 -7.91
C GLN A 93 -18.13 -8.84 -7.97
N LEU A 94 -16.97 -8.29 -8.34
CA LEU A 94 -16.79 -6.85 -8.48
C LEU A 94 -17.43 -6.37 -9.78
N ASP A 95 -18.61 -5.79 -9.68
CA ASP A 95 -19.44 -5.30 -10.80
C ASP A 95 -19.25 -3.83 -11.13
N LYS A 96 -18.60 -3.06 -10.22
CA LYS A 96 -18.27 -1.64 -10.38
C LYS A 96 -16.80 -1.48 -10.76
N LYS A 97 -16.50 -0.33 -11.35
CA LYS A 97 -15.11 0.02 -11.65
C LYS A 97 -14.37 0.51 -10.40
N TYR A 98 -13.13 0.07 -10.25
CA TYR A 98 -12.21 0.47 -9.19
C TYR A 98 -10.88 0.87 -9.80
N LEU A 99 -10.28 1.86 -9.20
CA LEU A 99 -8.90 2.24 -9.48
C LEU A 99 -8.02 1.78 -8.31
N TRP A 100 -7.06 0.91 -8.60
CA TRP A 100 -6.04 0.48 -7.65
C TRP A 100 -4.75 1.26 -7.92
N LEU A 101 -4.46 2.27 -7.10
CA LEU A 101 -3.24 3.05 -7.18
C LEU A 101 -2.26 2.59 -6.11
N VAL A 102 -1.03 2.23 -6.48
CA VAL A 102 0.02 1.83 -5.54
C VAL A 102 1.14 2.86 -5.54
N LEU A 103 1.45 3.39 -4.35
CA LEU A 103 2.64 4.21 -4.11
C LEU A 103 3.81 3.29 -3.74
N THR A 104 4.91 3.36 -4.49
CA THR A 104 6.06 2.48 -4.32
C THR A 104 7.33 3.05 -4.95
N GLU A 105 8.46 2.34 -4.79
CA GLU A 105 9.73 2.63 -5.48
C GLU A 105 10.34 1.34 -6.03
N GLY A 106 11.19 1.44 -7.07
CA GLY A 106 11.82 0.27 -7.70
C GLY A 106 12.73 -0.53 -6.76
N TRP A 107 13.34 0.14 -5.79
CA TRP A 107 14.20 -0.48 -4.77
C TRP A 107 13.42 -1.07 -3.58
N CYS A 108 12.10 -0.91 -3.52
CA CYS A 108 11.28 -1.45 -2.43
C CYS A 108 11.21 -2.98 -2.48
N ALA A 109 11.82 -3.66 -1.51
CA ALA A 109 11.86 -5.12 -1.46
C ALA A 109 10.47 -5.75 -1.23
N ASP A 110 9.62 -5.12 -0.40
CA ASP A 110 8.23 -5.54 -0.21
C ASP A 110 7.41 -5.28 -1.48
N GLY A 111 7.64 -4.14 -2.17
CA GLY A 111 7.01 -3.84 -3.45
C GLY A 111 7.26 -4.94 -4.47
N ALA A 112 8.49 -5.43 -4.57
CA ALA A 112 8.83 -6.51 -5.49
C ALA A 112 8.11 -7.85 -5.22
N GLN A 113 7.66 -8.08 -3.99
CA GLN A 113 6.88 -9.26 -3.63
C GLN A 113 5.36 -9.05 -3.82
N VAL A 114 4.89 -7.82 -3.65
CA VAL A 114 3.46 -7.47 -3.62
C VAL A 114 2.93 -7.12 -5.01
N LEU A 115 3.66 -6.32 -5.78
CA LEU A 115 3.17 -5.77 -7.06
C LEU A 115 2.78 -6.82 -8.10
N PRO A 116 3.55 -7.92 -8.31
CA PRO A 116 3.16 -8.96 -9.25
C PRO A 116 1.85 -9.66 -8.85
N VAL A 117 1.61 -9.84 -7.53
CA VAL A 117 0.37 -10.43 -7.03
C VAL A 117 -0.80 -9.50 -7.30
N LEU A 118 -0.69 -8.21 -6.95
CA LEU A 118 -1.73 -7.21 -7.22
C LEU A 118 -2.03 -7.07 -8.71
N ASN A 119 -0.99 -7.06 -9.56
CA ASN A 119 -1.16 -7.02 -11.01
C ASN A 119 -1.94 -8.24 -11.51
N LYS A 120 -1.60 -9.44 -11.02
CA LYS A 120 -2.32 -10.67 -11.38
C LYS A 120 -3.78 -10.64 -10.95
N MET A 121 -4.06 -10.10 -9.75
CA MET A 121 -5.44 -9.92 -9.27
C MET A 121 -6.20 -8.91 -10.12
N ALA A 122 -5.59 -7.79 -10.47
CA ALA A 122 -6.22 -6.77 -11.31
C ALA A 122 -6.52 -7.30 -12.71
N GLN A 123 -5.63 -8.10 -13.29
CA GLN A 123 -5.86 -8.75 -14.59
C GLN A 123 -7.04 -9.75 -14.59
N ALA A 124 -7.42 -10.29 -13.43
CA ALA A 124 -8.53 -11.23 -13.30
C ALA A 124 -9.91 -10.58 -13.39
N ASN A 125 -10.01 -9.24 -13.26
CA ASN A 125 -11.27 -8.51 -13.41
C ASN A 125 -11.07 -7.19 -14.17
N PRO A 126 -11.72 -6.99 -15.35
CA PRO A 126 -11.59 -5.79 -16.19
C PRO A 126 -12.14 -4.51 -15.54
N ASN A 127 -12.81 -4.63 -14.40
CA ASN A 127 -13.30 -3.49 -13.63
C ASN A 127 -12.21 -2.87 -12.72
N ILE A 128 -11.03 -3.47 -12.66
CA ILE A 128 -9.90 -2.96 -11.87
C ILE A 128 -8.88 -2.30 -12.79
N ASP A 129 -8.75 -0.98 -12.73
CA ASP A 129 -7.64 -0.25 -13.37
C ASP A 129 -6.47 -0.18 -12.38
N PHE A 130 -5.33 -0.81 -12.74
CA PHE A 130 -4.16 -0.93 -11.87
C PHE A 130 -3.07 0.05 -12.30
N LYS A 131 -2.71 0.95 -11.39
CA LYS A 131 -1.72 2.02 -11.59
C LYS A 131 -0.68 2.02 -10.48
N LEU A 132 0.53 2.41 -10.86
CA LEU A 132 1.66 2.58 -9.94
C LEU A 132 2.21 4.00 -10.06
N ALA A 133 2.53 4.62 -8.94
CA ALA A 133 3.15 5.93 -8.88
C ALA A 133 4.36 5.89 -7.93
N PHE A 134 5.41 6.64 -8.24
CA PHE A 134 6.57 6.74 -7.39
C PHE A 134 6.24 7.54 -6.13
N ARG A 135 6.54 6.96 -4.97
CA ARG A 135 6.22 7.53 -3.65
C ARG A 135 6.82 8.93 -3.48
N ASP A 136 8.09 9.08 -3.84
CA ASP A 136 8.84 10.32 -3.61
C ASP A 136 8.37 11.47 -4.51
N GLU A 137 7.81 11.16 -5.68
CA GLU A 137 7.17 12.13 -6.57
C GLU A 137 5.76 12.52 -6.11
N ASN A 138 5.17 11.74 -5.19
CA ASN A 138 3.80 11.89 -4.71
C ASN A 138 3.74 12.08 -3.18
N ASP A 139 4.66 12.87 -2.62
CA ASP A 139 4.76 13.09 -1.18
C ASP A 139 3.47 13.66 -0.56
N GLY A 140 2.79 14.56 -1.25
CA GLY A 140 1.52 15.11 -0.79
C GLY A 140 0.46 14.03 -0.56
N LEU A 141 0.30 13.08 -1.49
CA LEU A 141 -0.61 11.95 -1.33
C LEU A 141 -0.10 10.99 -0.24
N MET A 142 1.21 10.69 -0.23
CA MET A 142 1.81 9.79 0.76
C MET A 142 1.62 10.28 2.19
N GLN A 143 1.70 11.59 2.45
CA GLN A 143 1.43 12.19 3.77
C GLN A 143 -0.01 11.97 4.26
N ARG A 144 -0.96 11.76 3.36
CA ARG A 144 -2.37 11.54 3.69
C ARG A 144 -2.68 10.09 4.05
N VAL A 145 -1.78 9.15 3.70
CA VAL A 145 -2.01 7.70 3.77
C VAL A 145 -0.93 6.96 4.56
N LEU A 146 -0.31 7.64 5.52
CA LEU A 146 0.75 7.08 6.38
C LEU A 146 0.30 5.80 7.07
N THR A 147 1.23 4.87 7.26
CA THR A 147 1.04 3.67 8.09
C THR A 147 1.77 3.86 9.41
N HIS A 148 1.02 3.97 10.51
CA HIS A 148 1.56 4.28 11.84
C HIS A 148 2.49 5.51 11.85
N GLY A 149 2.12 6.56 11.10
CA GLY A 149 2.90 7.80 11.01
C GLY A 149 4.11 7.72 10.06
N ALA A 150 4.36 6.59 9.39
CA ALA A 150 5.48 6.41 8.48
C ALA A 150 5.03 6.37 7.01
N LYS A 151 5.88 6.86 6.09
CA LYS A 151 5.72 6.76 4.64
C LYS A 151 6.05 5.35 4.14
N ALA A 152 5.35 4.34 4.69
CA ALA A 152 5.59 2.94 4.40
C ALA A 152 5.07 2.56 3.01
N MET A 153 5.81 1.73 2.28
CA MET A 153 5.48 1.27 0.93
C MET A 153 5.78 -0.23 0.77
N PRO A 154 5.09 -0.93 -0.17
CA PRO A 154 4.06 -0.40 -1.07
C PRO A 154 2.78 -0.01 -0.33
N LYS A 155 2.07 1.00 -0.85
CA LYS A 155 0.79 1.45 -0.30
C LYS A 155 -0.27 1.39 -1.37
N LEU A 156 -1.17 0.43 -1.28
CA LEU A 156 -2.34 0.32 -2.17
C LEU A 156 -3.45 1.25 -1.69
N LEU A 157 -4.01 2.00 -2.61
CA LEU A 157 -5.20 2.82 -2.47
C LEU A 157 -6.27 2.29 -3.41
N VAL A 158 -7.41 1.89 -2.87
CA VAL A 158 -8.61 1.55 -3.64
C VAL A 158 -9.45 2.81 -3.77
N ILE A 159 -9.68 3.26 -4.99
CA ILE A 159 -10.26 4.57 -5.29
C ILE A 159 -11.47 4.40 -6.19
N ASP A 160 -12.53 5.18 -5.94
CA ASP A 160 -13.63 5.38 -6.87
C ASP A 160 -13.12 6.20 -8.08
N PRO A 161 -13.14 5.63 -9.30
CA PRO A 161 -12.59 6.29 -10.48
C PRO A 161 -13.38 7.52 -10.93
N GLU A 162 -14.66 7.65 -10.56
CA GLU A 162 -15.51 8.76 -10.98
C GLU A 162 -15.28 10.00 -10.10
N ASN A 163 -15.21 9.78 -8.80
CA ASN A 163 -15.15 10.87 -7.81
C ASN A 163 -13.76 11.08 -7.23
N HIS A 164 -12.82 10.15 -7.47
CA HIS A 164 -11.48 10.11 -6.86
C HIS A 164 -11.55 10.07 -5.32
N ILE A 165 -12.53 9.33 -4.79
CA ILE A 165 -12.69 9.12 -3.36
C ILE A 165 -11.92 7.86 -2.96
N LEU A 166 -11.13 7.94 -1.88
CA LEU A 166 -10.48 6.79 -1.28
C LEU A 166 -11.54 5.90 -0.61
N LEU A 167 -11.68 4.67 -1.10
CA LEU A 167 -12.61 3.66 -0.59
C LEU A 167 -11.95 2.75 0.44
N GLY A 168 -10.65 2.50 0.29
CA GLY A 168 -9.88 1.66 1.18
C GLY A 168 -8.39 1.72 0.89
N GLN A 169 -7.58 1.18 1.81
CA GLN A 169 -6.12 1.18 1.66
C GLN A 169 -5.51 -0.06 2.30
N TRP A 170 -4.36 -0.50 1.78
CA TRP A 170 -3.62 -1.64 2.28
C TRP A 170 -2.10 -1.45 2.16
N GLY A 171 -1.35 -2.17 2.98
CA GLY A 171 0.11 -2.23 2.94
C GLY A 171 0.76 -1.60 4.17
N PRO A 172 2.10 -1.72 4.29
CA PRO A 172 3.03 -2.17 3.24
C PRO A 172 3.16 -3.69 3.09
N ARG A 173 2.69 -4.49 4.05
CA ARG A 173 2.91 -5.94 4.14
C ARG A 173 1.66 -6.66 4.57
N PRO A 174 1.49 -7.94 4.19
CA PRO A 174 0.51 -8.80 4.83
C PRO A 174 0.84 -9.03 6.30
N GLN A 175 -0.18 -9.35 7.10
CA GLN A 175 -0.08 -9.39 8.57
C GLN A 175 0.96 -10.41 9.07
N GLY A 176 1.09 -11.57 8.41
CA GLY A 176 2.10 -12.57 8.74
C GLY A 176 3.53 -12.04 8.60
N ALA A 177 3.81 -11.27 7.55
CA ALA A 177 5.09 -10.60 7.36
C ALA A 177 5.32 -9.48 8.38
N VAL A 178 4.27 -8.73 8.75
CA VAL A 178 4.32 -7.72 9.82
C VAL A 178 4.67 -8.39 11.14
N ASN A 179 3.99 -9.49 11.49
CA ASN A 179 4.20 -10.22 12.73
C ASN A 179 5.62 -10.81 12.82
N LEU A 180 6.15 -11.35 11.71
CA LEU A 180 7.51 -11.87 11.66
C LEU A 180 8.53 -10.79 12.05
N ILE A 181 8.45 -9.62 11.40
CA ILE A 181 9.39 -8.51 11.67
C ILE A 181 9.20 -7.93 13.08
N ALA A 182 7.96 -7.82 13.55
CA ALA A 182 7.67 -7.33 14.90
C ALA A 182 8.22 -8.26 15.99
N ASN A 183 8.06 -9.58 15.83
CA ASN A 183 8.58 -10.59 16.73
C ASN A 183 10.12 -10.60 16.72
N TYR A 184 10.72 -10.56 15.54
CA TYR A 184 12.18 -10.49 15.42
C TYR A 184 12.74 -9.24 16.13
N LYS A 185 12.15 -8.08 15.89
CA LYS A 185 12.56 -6.83 16.54
C LYS A 185 12.38 -6.87 18.07
N LYS A 186 11.32 -7.52 18.54
CA LYS A 186 11.06 -7.69 19.99
C LYS A 186 12.15 -8.57 20.64
N GLU A 187 12.60 -9.60 19.95
CA GLU A 187 13.61 -10.55 20.44
C GLU A 187 15.03 -10.01 20.34
N HIS A 188 15.38 -9.36 19.22
CA HIS A 188 16.75 -8.94 18.90
C HIS A 188 17.00 -7.41 19.04
N GLY A 189 15.94 -6.61 19.24
CA GLY A 189 16.03 -5.15 19.39
C GLY A 189 16.18 -4.37 18.08
N ILE A 190 16.62 -5.02 17.00
CA ILE A 190 16.90 -4.42 15.68
C ILE A 190 16.26 -5.25 14.57
N VAL A 191 16.22 -4.68 13.36
CA VAL A 191 15.92 -5.41 12.12
C VAL A 191 17.18 -5.40 11.28
N ASP A 192 17.90 -6.50 11.30
CA ASP A 192 19.16 -6.71 10.59
C ASP A 192 19.00 -7.49 9.26
N GLU A 193 20.10 -7.90 8.65
CA GLU A 193 20.09 -8.67 7.41
C GLU A 193 19.46 -10.05 7.58
N THR A 194 19.53 -10.66 8.77
CA THR A 194 18.87 -11.94 9.07
C THR A 194 17.36 -11.77 9.03
N ALA A 195 16.82 -10.75 9.70
CA ALA A 195 15.40 -10.43 9.65
C ALA A 195 14.90 -10.18 8.21
N LYS A 196 15.73 -9.48 7.40
CA LYS A 196 15.40 -9.22 5.99
C LYS A 196 15.40 -10.50 5.17
N ALA A 197 16.36 -11.41 5.40
CA ALA A 197 16.41 -12.72 4.74
C ALA A 197 15.20 -13.59 5.12
N ASP A 198 14.85 -13.64 6.42
CA ASP A 198 13.69 -14.37 6.91
C ASP A 198 12.38 -13.83 6.32
N LEU A 199 12.26 -12.51 6.16
CA LEU A 199 11.12 -11.89 5.49
C LEU A 199 11.01 -12.35 4.03
N GLN A 200 12.13 -12.40 3.29
CA GLN A 200 12.11 -12.89 1.90
C GLN A 200 11.76 -14.39 1.83
N LEU A 201 12.23 -15.19 2.78
CA LEU A 201 11.87 -16.60 2.90
C LEU A 201 10.38 -16.78 3.24
N TRP A 202 9.83 -15.91 4.08
CA TRP A 202 8.41 -15.90 4.39
C TRP A 202 7.58 -15.67 3.12
N TYR A 203 7.87 -14.63 2.33
CA TYR A 203 7.21 -14.37 1.04
C TYR A 203 7.32 -15.55 0.06
N PHE A 204 8.49 -16.19 0.03
CA PHE A 204 8.69 -17.36 -0.82
C PHE A 204 7.79 -18.54 -0.43
N ARG A 205 7.57 -18.75 0.86
CA ARG A 205 6.70 -19.81 1.39
C ARG A 205 5.23 -19.49 1.23
N ASP A 206 4.84 -18.25 1.50
CA ASP A 206 3.46 -17.78 1.40
C ASP A 206 2.94 -17.75 -0.06
N ARG A 207 3.80 -17.51 -1.02
CA ARG A 207 3.48 -17.45 -2.46
C ARG A 207 2.42 -16.41 -2.82
N GLY A 208 2.27 -15.35 -2.02
CA GLY A 208 1.29 -14.29 -2.21
C GLY A 208 -0.14 -14.67 -1.81
N VAL A 209 -0.33 -15.76 -1.08
CA VAL A 209 -1.67 -16.20 -0.63
C VAL A 209 -2.25 -15.24 0.39
N GLU A 210 -1.48 -14.84 1.40
CA GLU A 210 -1.99 -13.92 2.43
C GLU A 210 -2.26 -12.52 1.85
N ILE A 211 -1.44 -12.05 0.88
CA ILE A 211 -1.72 -10.81 0.13
C ILE A 211 -3.10 -10.92 -0.53
N GLN A 212 -3.38 -12.00 -1.24
CA GLN A 212 -4.67 -12.21 -1.91
C GLN A 212 -5.83 -12.19 -0.92
N GLN A 213 -5.70 -12.90 0.21
CA GLN A 213 -6.73 -12.96 1.25
C GLN A 213 -7.04 -11.58 1.84
N GLU A 214 -6.02 -10.81 2.16
CA GLU A 214 -6.19 -9.46 2.74
C GLU A 214 -6.78 -8.48 1.75
N ILE A 215 -6.40 -8.55 0.47
CA ILE A 215 -6.98 -7.70 -0.57
C ILE A 215 -8.45 -8.07 -0.84
N VAL A 216 -8.79 -9.36 -0.85
CA VAL A 216 -10.19 -9.81 -0.94
C VAL A 216 -11.00 -9.29 0.25
N ALA A 217 -10.47 -9.39 1.46
CA ALA A 217 -11.13 -8.85 2.66
C ALA A 217 -11.33 -7.32 2.56
N LEU A 218 -10.33 -6.59 2.08
CA LEU A 218 -10.44 -5.15 1.81
C LEU A 218 -11.56 -4.86 0.81
N MET A 219 -11.63 -5.59 -0.32
CA MET A 219 -12.66 -5.37 -1.32
C MET A 219 -14.07 -5.69 -0.81
N HIS A 220 -14.23 -6.70 0.05
CA HIS A 220 -15.51 -6.96 0.73
C HIS A 220 -15.93 -5.80 1.65
N GLN A 221 -14.99 -5.19 2.38
CA GLN A 221 -15.27 -4.00 3.20
C GLN A 221 -15.70 -2.81 2.32
N VAL A 222 -15.02 -2.58 1.20
CA VAL A 222 -15.36 -1.53 0.23
C VAL A 222 -16.77 -1.72 -0.32
N LEU A 223 -17.15 -2.94 -0.69
CA LEU A 223 -18.48 -3.26 -1.17
C LEU A 223 -19.57 -3.01 -0.09
N SER A 224 -19.34 -3.48 1.14
CA SER A 224 -20.31 -3.32 2.24
C SER A 224 -20.55 -1.86 2.60
N THR A 225 -19.48 -1.05 2.66
CA THR A 225 -19.59 0.40 2.93
C THR A 225 -20.33 1.14 1.82
N SER A 226 -20.14 0.72 0.56
CA SER A 226 -20.84 1.33 -0.58
C SER A 226 -22.35 1.07 -0.56
N LEU A 227 -22.80 -0.07 -0.04
CA LEU A 227 -24.22 -0.40 0.10
C LEU A 227 -24.88 0.41 1.21
N GLN A 228 -24.20 0.63 2.33
CA GLN A 228 -24.73 1.42 3.46
C GLN A 228 -24.92 2.91 3.14
N ASN A 229 -24.17 3.45 2.18
CA ASN A 229 -24.28 4.85 1.77
C ASN A 229 -25.41 5.09 0.72
N LEU A 230 -26.12 4.05 0.30
CA LEU A 230 -27.24 4.11 -0.64
C LEU A 230 -28.62 3.98 0.05
N GLU A 231 -28.64 3.68 1.36
CA GLU A 231 -29.83 3.67 2.22
C GLU A 231 -29.97 5.01 2.98
#